data_483a2f4417f8bff9f8c0c7318c329d01
#
_entry.id   483a2f4417f8bff9f8c0c7318c329d01
#
_cell.length_a   1.000
_cell.length_b   1.000
_cell.length_c   1.000
_cell.angle_alpha   90.00
_cell.angle_beta   90.00
_cell.angle_gamma   90.00
#
_symmetry.space_group_name_H-M   'P 1'
#
loop_
_entity.id
_entity.type
_entity.pdbx_description
1 polymer ?
#
loop_
_entity_poly.entity_id
_entity_poly.type
_entity_poly.pdbx_seq_one_letter_code
_entity_poly.pdbx_strand_id
1 'polypeptide(L)'
;SFALHPGWTLNNLIHEKFKLANIVHMTEKGTSIDKSVIDYINEQFDPSMNWDDAEYCVKKWKGPFALKGVMSVEDAKRAIDIGCTAVIISNHGGRQLDGSRAPFDQLAEIVDAVGDKIEVILDGGVRRGTHVLKALSLGAKACSFGKGYLFALGAGGQKGVEAILKKM
;
A
#
# COMPACT_ATOMS: atom_id res chain seq x y z
N SER A 1 -20.55 15.01 -16.80
CA SER A 1 -19.58 15.93 -16.91
C SER A 1 -18.35 15.61 -17.74
N PHE A 2 -18.31 14.50 -18.47
CA PHE A 2 -17.26 14.19 -19.47
C PHE A 2 -17.14 15.29 -20.54
N ALA A 3 -18.26 15.91 -20.94
CA ALA A 3 -18.30 17.00 -21.90
C ALA A 3 -17.52 18.26 -21.45
N LEU A 4 -17.33 18.45 -20.14
CA LEU A 4 -16.57 19.57 -19.59
C LEU A 4 -15.05 19.35 -19.58
N HIS A 5 -14.62 18.12 -19.90
CA HIS A 5 -13.20 17.73 -19.92
C HIS A 5 -12.87 16.96 -21.22
N PRO A 6 -12.99 17.61 -22.41
CA PRO A 6 -12.88 16.92 -23.69
C PRO A 6 -11.51 16.26 -23.90
N GLY A 7 -10.44 16.89 -23.45
CA GLY A 7 -9.10 16.31 -23.54
C GLY A 7 -8.94 15.02 -22.71
N TRP A 8 -9.48 15.00 -21.50
CA TRP A 8 -9.50 13.79 -20.66
C TRP A 8 -10.36 12.69 -21.30
N THR A 9 -11.55 13.05 -21.79
CA THR A 9 -12.47 12.12 -22.44
C THR A 9 -11.85 11.49 -23.67
N LEU A 10 -11.26 12.31 -24.55
CA LEU A 10 -10.59 11.81 -25.75
C LEU A 10 -9.42 10.88 -25.39
N ASN A 11 -8.58 11.29 -24.45
CA ASN A 11 -7.46 10.48 -24.00
C ASN A 11 -7.92 9.12 -23.45
N ASN A 12 -9.01 9.09 -22.67
CA ASN A 12 -9.56 7.85 -22.13
C ASN A 12 -10.19 6.94 -23.21
N LEU A 13 -10.73 7.52 -24.30
CA LEU A 13 -11.30 6.77 -25.40
C LEU A 13 -10.26 6.15 -26.32
N ILE A 14 -9.12 6.83 -26.54
CA ILE A 14 -8.07 6.37 -27.45
C ILE A 14 -7.03 5.46 -26.77
N HIS A 15 -6.96 5.45 -25.44
CA HIS A 15 -6.03 4.57 -24.71
C HIS A 15 -6.53 3.13 -24.71
N GLU A 16 -5.59 2.21 -24.68
CA GLU A 16 -5.90 0.79 -24.48
C GLU A 16 -6.74 0.58 -23.21
N LYS A 17 -7.70 -0.33 -23.32
CA LYS A 17 -8.48 -0.74 -22.14
C LYS A 17 -7.57 -1.31 -21.07
N PHE A 18 -7.91 -1.05 -19.82
CA PHE A 18 -7.20 -1.60 -18.67
C PHE A 18 -7.06 -3.12 -18.78
N LYS A 19 -5.85 -3.60 -18.58
CA LYS A 19 -5.51 -5.03 -18.51
C LYS A 19 -4.56 -5.27 -17.36
N LEU A 20 -4.76 -6.34 -16.62
CA LEU A 20 -3.77 -6.83 -15.65
C LEU A 20 -2.74 -7.68 -16.41
N ALA A 21 -1.82 -7.00 -17.12
CA ALA A 21 -0.92 -7.61 -18.09
C ALA A 21 -0.12 -8.80 -17.54
N ASN A 22 0.24 -8.77 -16.25
CA ASN A 22 1.04 -9.80 -15.61
C ASN A 22 0.28 -11.09 -15.32
N ILE A 23 -1.05 -11.07 -15.29
CA ILE A 23 -1.88 -12.22 -14.93
C ILE A 23 -2.91 -12.59 -15.99
N VAL A 24 -3.10 -11.75 -17.01
CA VAL A 24 -4.10 -11.99 -18.06
C VAL A 24 -3.90 -13.32 -18.80
N HIS A 25 -2.66 -13.78 -18.91
CA HIS A 25 -2.32 -15.05 -19.56
C HIS A 25 -2.60 -16.28 -18.68
N MET A 26 -2.85 -16.08 -17.40
CA MET A 26 -3.17 -17.13 -16.41
C MET A 26 -4.68 -17.36 -16.27
N THR A 27 -5.50 -16.51 -16.92
CA THR A 27 -6.96 -16.62 -16.89
C THR A 27 -7.49 -17.36 -18.11
N GLU A 28 -8.61 -18.07 -17.98
CA GLU A 28 -9.21 -18.83 -19.08
C GLU A 28 -9.63 -17.94 -20.24
N LYS A 29 -9.31 -18.37 -21.45
CA LYS A 29 -9.72 -17.71 -22.69
C LYS A 29 -11.23 -17.86 -22.87
N GLY A 30 -11.95 -16.74 -22.91
CA GLY A 30 -13.38 -16.70 -23.25
C GLY A 30 -14.32 -16.28 -22.13
N THR A 31 -13.84 -16.13 -20.92
CA THR A 31 -14.60 -15.51 -19.80
C THR A 31 -14.45 -13.98 -19.82
N SER A 32 -15.42 -13.25 -19.28
CA SER A 32 -15.23 -11.79 -19.11
C SER A 32 -13.97 -11.58 -18.27
N ILE A 33 -13.05 -10.76 -18.80
CA ILE A 33 -11.73 -10.54 -18.20
C ILE A 33 -11.82 -10.20 -16.71
N ASP A 34 -12.83 -9.42 -16.33
CA ASP A 34 -13.00 -8.97 -14.94
C ASP A 34 -13.35 -10.10 -13.98
N LYS A 35 -14.22 -11.02 -14.38
CA LYS A 35 -14.67 -12.11 -13.50
C LYS A 35 -13.57 -13.17 -13.33
N SER A 36 -12.96 -13.60 -14.43
CA SER A 36 -11.90 -14.62 -14.38
C SER A 36 -10.63 -14.13 -13.67
N VAL A 37 -10.31 -12.83 -13.76
CA VAL A 37 -9.17 -12.23 -13.04
C VAL A 37 -9.45 -12.14 -11.55
N ILE A 38 -10.65 -11.75 -11.14
CA ILE A 38 -11.03 -11.70 -9.73
C ILE A 38 -11.03 -13.10 -9.12
N ASP A 39 -11.61 -14.07 -9.80
CA ASP A 39 -11.65 -15.48 -9.36
C ASP A 39 -10.23 -16.03 -9.22
N TYR A 40 -9.37 -15.81 -10.22
CA TYR A 40 -7.96 -16.19 -10.16
C TYR A 40 -7.23 -15.56 -8.97
N ILE A 41 -7.40 -14.24 -8.74
CA ILE A 41 -6.77 -13.56 -7.60
C ILE A 41 -7.25 -14.17 -6.27
N ASN A 42 -8.55 -14.42 -6.14
CA ASN A 42 -9.11 -15.00 -4.92
C ASN A 42 -8.57 -16.40 -4.64
N GLU A 43 -8.39 -17.22 -5.68
CA GLU A 43 -7.80 -18.55 -5.58
C GLU A 43 -6.32 -18.55 -5.17
N GLN A 44 -5.60 -17.44 -5.44
CA GLN A 44 -4.19 -17.31 -5.07
C GLN A 44 -3.98 -16.84 -3.62
N PHE A 45 -5.03 -16.38 -2.93
CA PHE A 45 -4.90 -16.03 -1.52
C PHE A 45 -4.87 -17.28 -0.66
N ASP A 46 -3.81 -17.40 0.13
CA ASP A 46 -3.68 -18.45 1.14
C ASP A 46 -4.12 -17.90 2.51
N PRO A 47 -5.30 -18.28 3.01
CA PRO A 47 -5.79 -17.83 4.31
C PRO A 47 -5.06 -18.49 5.50
N SER A 48 -4.21 -19.48 5.24
CA SER A 48 -3.45 -20.18 6.28
C SER A 48 -2.11 -19.48 6.61
N MET A 49 -1.72 -18.47 5.83
CA MET A 49 -0.48 -17.71 6.02
C MET A 49 -0.33 -17.20 7.46
N ASN A 50 0.83 -17.46 8.05
CA ASN A 50 1.11 -17.17 9.44
C ASN A 50 2.54 -16.63 9.66
N TRP A 51 2.96 -16.48 10.91
CA TRP A 51 4.25 -15.90 11.25
C TRP A 51 5.45 -16.79 10.88
N ASP A 52 5.26 -18.11 10.80
CA ASP A 52 6.33 -19.03 10.37
C ASP A 52 6.64 -18.84 8.88
N ASP A 53 5.62 -18.53 8.07
CA ASP A 53 5.78 -18.19 6.65
C ASP A 53 6.53 -16.86 6.50
N ALA A 54 6.20 -15.87 7.33
CA ALA A 54 6.91 -14.58 7.34
C ALA A 54 8.39 -14.78 7.72
N GLU A 55 8.68 -15.55 8.76
CA GLU A 55 10.04 -15.90 9.16
C GLU A 55 10.81 -16.64 8.06
N TYR A 56 10.15 -17.60 7.39
CA TYR A 56 10.72 -18.30 6.26
C TYR A 56 11.12 -17.32 5.13
N CYS A 57 10.24 -16.36 4.80
CA CYS A 57 10.53 -15.33 3.80
C CYS A 57 11.73 -14.47 4.19
N VAL A 58 11.80 -14.01 5.44
CA VAL A 58 12.94 -13.23 5.97
C VAL A 58 14.24 -14.02 5.81
N LYS A 59 14.26 -15.28 6.25
CA LYS A 59 15.43 -16.17 6.17
C LYS A 59 15.87 -16.46 4.73
N LYS A 60 14.92 -16.56 3.80
CA LYS A 60 15.21 -16.79 2.38
C LYS A 60 15.75 -15.55 1.69
N TRP A 61 15.21 -14.38 2.01
CA TRP A 61 15.60 -13.12 1.40
C TRP A 61 17.03 -12.71 1.75
N LYS A 62 17.46 -12.91 2.99
CA LYS A 62 18.80 -12.62 3.50
C LYS A 62 19.25 -11.16 3.33
N GLY A 63 18.33 -10.23 3.37
CA GLY A 63 18.56 -8.80 3.23
C GLY A 63 17.54 -7.98 4.01
N PRO A 64 17.52 -6.65 3.87
CA PRO A 64 16.51 -5.82 4.50
C PRO A 64 15.11 -6.30 4.12
N PHE A 65 14.25 -6.49 5.12
CA PHE A 65 12.89 -7.00 4.96
C PHE A 65 11.91 -6.16 5.78
N ALA A 66 10.90 -5.64 5.11
CA ALA A 66 9.85 -4.86 5.73
C ALA A 66 8.54 -5.66 5.76
N LEU A 67 7.98 -5.88 6.95
CA LEU A 67 6.65 -6.45 7.07
C LEU A 67 5.59 -5.35 7.02
N LYS A 68 4.63 -5.48 6.10
CA LYS A 68 3.56 -4.49 5.88
C LYS A 68 2.23 -4.99 6.44
N GLY A 69 1.44 -4.07 6.99
CA GLY A 69 0.14 -4.39 7.59
C GLY A 69 0.21 -4.51 9.11
N VAL A 70 1.34 -4.15 9.70
CA VAL A 70 1.53 -4.18 11.15
C VAL A 70 0.71 -3.07 11.79
N MET A 71 -0.21 -3.42 12.69
CA MET A 71 -1.15 -2.49 13.31
C MET A 71 -1.20 -2.61 14.84
N SER A 72 -0.29 -3.37 15.43
CA SER A 72 -0.17 -3.51 16.89
C SER A 72 1.29 -3.50 17.35
N VAL A 73 1.51 -3.15 18.62
CA VAL A 73 2.82 -3.23 19.26
C VAL A 73 3.32 -4.67 19.33
N GLU A 74 2.42 -5.60 19.58
CA GLU A 74 2.72 -7.04 19.68
C GLU A 74 3.25 -7.57 18.34
N ASP A 75 2.58 -7.23 17.23
CA ASP A 75 3.04 -7.64 15.89
C ASP A 75 4.36 -6.96 15.52
N ALA A 76 4.55 -5.70 15.92
CA ALA A 76 5.81 -5.00 15.67
C ALA A 76 6.99 -5.65 16.42
N LYS A 77 6.79 -6.09 17.67
CA LYS A 77 7.79 -6.86 18.42
C LYS A 77 8.07 -8.21 17.77
N ARG A 78 7.03 -8.91 17.36
CA ARG A 78 7.16 -10.20 16.67
C ARG A 78 7.89 -10.07 15.34
N ALA A 79 7.69 -8.97 14.59
CA ALA A 79 8.46 -8.69 13.39
C ALA A 79 9.97 -8.58 13.66
N ILE A 80 10.37 -7.98 14.79
CA ILE A 80 11.78 -7.95 15.23
C ILE A 80 12.29 -9.37 15.51
N ASP A 81 11.52 -10.17 16.26
CA ASP A 81 11.92 -11.52 16.66
C ASP A 81 12.19 -12.44 15.46
N ILE A 82 11.44 -12.29 14.38
CA ILE A 82 11.67 -13.05 13.14
C ILE A 82 12.74 -12.44 12.21
N GLY A 83 13.33 -11.29 12.57
CA GLY A 83 14.46 -10.68 11.86
C GLY A 83 14.07 -9.64 10.81
N CYS A 84 12.89 -9.06 10.86
CA CYS A 84 12.54 -7.91 10.02
C CYS A 84 13.39 -6.70 10.37
N THR A 85 13.75 -5.90 9.38
CA THR A 85 14.51 -4.65 9.53
C THR A 85 13.62 -3.41 9.53
N ALA A 86 12.38 -3.54 9.07
CA ALA A 86 11.38 -2.47 9.07
C ALA A 86 9.96 -3.04 9.26
N VAL A 87 9.08 -2.21 9.79
CA VAL A 87 7.64 -2.44 9.79
C VAL A 87 6.92 -1.29 9.09
N ILE A 88 5.91 -1.62 8.32
CA ILE A 88 5.05 -0.64 7.67
C ILE A 88 3.68 -0.69 8.34
N ILE A 89 3.38 0.33 9.13
CA ILE A 89 2.08 0.50 9.76
C ILE A 89 1.06 0.82 8.67
N SER A 90 0.13 -0.08 8.43
CA SER A 90 -0.82 0.03 7.31
C SER A 90 -2.07 -0.78 7.55
N ASN A 91 -3.24 -0.15 7.38
CA ASN A 91 -4.52 -0.82 7.29
C ASN A 91 -4.95 -1.08 5.84
N HIS A 92 -3.99 -1.11 4.92
CA HIS A 92 -4.22 -1.29 3.48
C HIS A 92 -5.15 -0.22 2.86
N GLY A 93 -5.11 1.00 3.41
CA GLY A 93 -5.99 2.09 2.97
C GLY A 93 -7.46 1.88 3.32
N GLY A 94 -7.76 1.08 4.35
CA GLY A 94 -9.12 0.73 4.79
C GLY A 94 -9.86 -0.19 3.82
N ARG A 95 -9.15 -0.98 3.02
CA ARG A 95 -9.75 -1.80 1.95
C ARG A 95 -9.87 -3.28 2.29
N GLN A 96 -9.24 -3.74 3.35
CA GLN A 96 -9.23 -5.15 3.74
C GLN A 96 -10.10 -5.36 4.99
N LEU A 97 -9.56 -5.13 6.16
CA LEU A 97 -10.30 -5.28 7.42
C LEU A 97 -11.13 -4.02 7.70
N ASP A 98 -12.45 -4.17 7.77
CA ASP A 98 -13.35 -3.09 8.19
C ASP A 98 -13.20 -2.81 9.68
N GLY A 99 -13.36 -1.54 10.06
CA GLY A 99 -13.22 -1.11 11.47
C GLY A 99 -11.78 -1.08 12.00
N SER A 100 -10.76 -1.34 11.17
CA SER A 100 -9.36 -1.19 11.57
C SER A 100 -9.04 0.27 11.92
N ARG A 101 -8.24 0.49 12.99
CA ARG A 101 -7.76 1.83 13.38
C ARG A 101 -7.00 2.51 12.25
N ALA A 102 -6.95 3.84 12.28
CA ALA A 102 -6.10 4.57 11.34
C ALA A 102 -4.61 4.31 11.65
N PRO A 103 -3.76 4.10 10.64
CA PRO A 103 -2.32 3.86 10.85
C PRO A 103 -1.62 4.96 11.65
N PHE A 104 -2.03 6.21 11.48
CA PHE A 104 -1.46 7.33 12.21
C PHE A 104 -1.74 7.26 13.72
N ASP A 105 -2.91 6.73 14.11
CA ASP A 105 -3.30 6.58 15.53
C ASP A 105 -2.51 5.46 16.23
N GLN A 106 -1.91 4.55 15.47
CA GLN A 106 -1.05 3.48 15.99
C GLN A 106 0.44 3.88 16.02
N LEU A 107 0.81 4.95 15.29
CA LEU A 107 2.21 5.28 15.05
C LEU A 107 2.99 5.54 16.33
N ALA A 108 2.48 6.39 17.22
CA ALA A 108 3.20 6.79 18.42
C ALA A 108 3.48 5.60 19.32
N GLU A 109 2.46 4.77 19.62
CA GLU A 109 2.60 3.61 20.51
C GLU A 109 3.55 2.54 19.93
N ILE A 110 3.58 2.36 18.62
CA ILE A 110 4.50 1.42 17.97
C ILE A 110 5.92 1.99 17.97
N VAL A 111 6.11 3.27 17.65
CA VAL A 111 7.43 3.91 17.69
C VAL A 111 7.99 3.88 19.10
N ASP A 112 7.21 4.20 20.13
CA ASP A 112 7.65 4.17 21.52
C ASP A 112 8.09 2.76 21.95
N ALA A 113 7.45 1.73 21.42
CA ALA A 113 7.74 0.36 21.80
C ALA A 113 8.93 -0.27 21.06
N VAL A 114 9.18 0.12 19.80
CA VAL A 114 10.13 -0.59 18.93
C VAL A 114 11.00 0.30 18.05
N GLY A 115 10.78 1.62 18.03
CA GLY A 115 11.44 2.54 17.08
C GLY A 115 12.96 2.69 17.26
N ASP A 116 13.51 2.21 18.35
CA ASP A 116 14.95 2.11 18.62
C ASP A 116 15.60 0.83 18.05
N LYS A 117 14.78 -0.15 17.66
CA LYS A 117 15.21 -1.51 17.24
C LYS A 117 14.92 -1.81 15.79
N ILE A 118 13.89 -1.17 15.21
CA ILE A 118 13.41 -1.45 13.85
C ILE A 118 12.94 -0.15 13.20
N GLU A 119 13.09 -0.02 11.89
CA GLU A 119 12.56 1.13 11.17
C GLU A 119 11.03 1.07 11.09
N VAL A 120 10.38 2.18 11.44
CA VAL A 120 8.93 2.31 11.39
C VAL A 120 8.53 3.23 10.24
N ILE A 121 7.70 2.73 9.32
CA ILE A 121 7.20 3.44 8.15
C ILE A 121 5.69 3.58 8.28
N LEU A 122 5.18 4.79 8.05
CA LEU A 122 3.73 5.03 8.03
C LEU A 122 3.19 4.89 6.59
N ASP A 123 2.17 4.04 6.41
CA ASP A 123 1.44 3.91 5.14
C ASP A 123 -0.05 4.19 5.31
N GLY A 124 -0.56 5.05 4.44
CA GLY A 124 -1.98 5.36 4.38
C GLY A 124 -2.38 6.69 5.02
N GLY A 125 -3.43 7.29 4.48
CA GLY A 125 -3.98 8.55 4.96
C GLY A 125 -3.16 9.81 4.64
N VAL A 126 -1.94 9.67 4.14
CA VAL A 126 -1.04 10.79 3.79
C VAL A 126 -1.57 11.51 2.54
N ARG A 127 -1.82 12.81 2.65
CA ARG A 127 -2.39 13.65 1.58
C ARG A 127 -1.73 15.03 1.46
N ARG A 128 -0.86 15.39 2.40
CA ARG A 128 -0.20 16.71 2.48
C ARG A 128 1.16 16.57 3.15
N GLY A 129 2.09 17.45 2.84
CA GLY A 129 3.40 17.50 3.49
C GLY A 129 3.33 17.63 5.01
N THR A 130 2.31 18.33 5.54
CA THR A 130 2.08 18.42 7.00
C THR A 130 1.78 17.06 7.65
N HIS A 131 1.18 16.12 6.92
CA HIS A 131 0.98 14.76 7.44
C HIS A 131 2.32 14.02 7.53
N VAL A 132 3.19 14.21 6.54
CA VAL A 132 4.55 13.66 6.55
C VAL A 132 5.34 14.22 7.73
N LEU A 133 5.35 15.55 7.91
CA LEU A 133 6.06 16.20 9.02
C LEU A 133 5.59 15.68 10.38
N LYS A 134 4.27 15.54 10.58
CA LYS A 134 3.73 14.98 11.83
C LYS A 134 4.18 13.54 12.06
N ALA A 135 4.17 12.70 11.03
CA ALA A 135 4.61 11.33 11.16
C ALA A 135 6.11 11.22 11.49
N LEU A 136 6.94 12.00 10.79
CA LEU A 136 8.37 12.06 11.06
C LEU A 136 8.68 12.61 12.47
N SER A 137 7.91 13.60 12.93
CA SER A 137 8.05 14.15 14.29
C SER A 137 7.69 13.13 15.39
N LEU A 138 6.84 12.15 15.06
CA LEU A 138 6.51 11.02 15.95
C LEU A 138 7.50 9.85 15.82
N GLY A 139 8.53 9.97 14.99
CA GLY A 139 9.59 8.96 14.87
C GLY A 139 9.46 8.01 13.68
N ALA A 140 8.48 8.17 12.80
CA ALA A 140 8.48 7.44 11.55
C ALA A 140 9.73 7.79 10.72
N LYS A 141 10.33 6.81 10.05
CA LYS A 141 11.47 7.02 9.16
C LYS A 141 11.06 7.48 7.77
N ALA A 142 9.88 7.07 7.33
CA ALA A 142 9.31 7.42 6.05
C ALA A 142 7.78 7.36 6.06
N CYS A 143 7.17 7.95 5.03
CA CYS A 143 5.74 7.81 4.76
C CYS A 143 5.52 7.26 3.36
N SER A 144 4.53 6.39 3.23
CA SER A 144 4.02 5.89 1.95
C SER A 144 2.62 6.43 1.69
N PHE A 145 2.30 6.71 0.44
CA PHE A 145 0.95 7.08 0.06
C PHE A 145 0.61 6.57 -1.34
N GLY A 146 -0.62 6.07 -1.51
CA GLY A 146 -1.09 5.49 -2.77
C GLY A 146 -2.20 6.32 -3.40
N LYS A 147 -3.36 6.39 -2.77
CA LYS A 147 -4.56 7.03 -3.33
C LYS A 147 -4.34 8.49 -3.74
N GLY A 148 -3.48 9.23 -3.05
CA GLY A 148 -3.21 10.64 -3.37
C GLY A 148 -2.67 10.82 -4.78
N TYR A 149 -1.63 10.08 -5.16
CA TYR A 149 -1.08 10.18 -6.51
C TYR A 149 -1.98 9.53 -7.57
N LEU A 150 -2.70 8.45 -7.23
CA LEU A 150 -3.62 7.80 -8.16
C LEU A 150 -4.76 8.73 -8.59
N PHE A 151 -5.36 9.46 -7.65
CA PHE A 151 -6.36 10.46 -7.99
C PHE A 151 -5.78 11.61 -8.83
N ALA A 152 -4.59 12.06 -8.51
CA ALA A 152 -3.91 13.10 -9.28
C ALA A 152 -3.56 12.62 -10.70
N LEU A 153 -3.11 11.36 -10.84
CA LEU A 153 -2.86 10.73 -12.13
C LEU A 153 -4.15 10.63 -12.97
N GLY A 154 -5.23 10.15 -12.36
CA GLY A 154 -6.51 10.02 -13.04
C GLY A 154 -7.12 11.37 -13.46
N ALA A 155 -6.91 12.42 -12.67
CA ALA A 155 -7.45 13.75 -12.96
C ALA A 155 -6.64 14.56 -13.98
N GLY A 156 -5.30 14.43 -13.98
CA GLY A 156 -4.41 15.31 -14.75
C GLY A 156 -3.16 14.64 -15.32
N GLY A 157 -3.11 13.31 -15.35
CA GLY A 157 -1.96 12.57 -15.86
C GLY A 157 -0.67 12.94 -15.11
N GLN A 158 0.45 12.95 -15.84
CA GLN A 158 1.75 13.32 -15.28
C GLN A 158 1.74 14.68 -14.57
N LYS A 159 1.15 15.69 -15.18
CA LYS A 159 1.06 17.05 -14.60
C LYS A 159 0.30 17.07 -13.26
N GLY A 160 -0.72 16.24 -13.14
CA GLY A 160 -1.47 16.07 -11.91
C GLY A 160 -0.59 15.49 -10.80
N VAL A 161 0.19 14.45 -11.11
CA VAL A 161 1.13 13.83 -10.16
C VAL A 161 2.23 14.83 -9.75
N GLU A 162 2.83 15.53 -10.70
CA GLU A 162 3.81 16.58 -10.40
C GLU A 162 3.25 17.67 -9.49
N ALA A 163 2.00 18.08 -9.73
CA ALA A 163 1.35 19.11 -8.92
C ALA A 163 1.10 18.67 -7.48
N ILE A 164 0.71 17.41 -7.26
CA ILE A 164 0.51 16.91 -5.90
C ILE A 164 1.84 16.72 -5.17
N LEU A 165 2.87 16.20 -5.86
CA LEU A 165 4.20 16.03 -5.26
C LEU A 165 4.82 17.34 -4.83
N LYS A 166 4.61 18.43 -5.60
CA LYS A 166 5.06 19.78 -5.21
C LYS A 166 4.36 20.35 -3.96
N LYS A 167 3.22 19.77 -3.56
CA LYS A 167 2.47 20.16 -2.36
C LYS A 167 2.78 19.28 -1.14
N MET A 168 3.53 18.21 -1.35
CA MET A 168 4.01 17.31 -0.30
C MET A 168 5.32 17.78 0.30
#